data_8bbcf7c5d6c4ee2bb44bc7ab8520221d
#
_entry.id   8bbcf7c5d6c4ee2bb44bc7ab8520221d
#
_cell.length_a   1.000
_cell.length_b   1.000
_cell.length_c   1.000
_cell.angle_alpha   90.00
_cell.angle_beta   90.00
_cell.angle_gamma   90.00
#
_symmetry.space_group_name_H-M   'P 1'
#
loop_
_entity.id
_entity.type
_entity.pdbx_description
1 polymer ?
#
loop_
_entity_poly.entity_id
_entity_poly.type
_entity_poly.pdbx_seq_one_letter_code
_entity_poly.pdbx_strand_id
1 'polypeptide(L)'
;MEYLKQTQQQYLNEIAEIHEQQLNEQYEHYQYTTISVALRKEMIENGLMTNTDVVIIEIQQQQMIAFIWARYLKQYQKIIIEMMYVSEDYRNQGIAKVLKKEVEIWAHAKGALEIESTVVNHNNAMKDLNFKLGYHISTVTMNKRLIINNEDI
;
A
#
# COMPACT_ATOMS: atom_id res chain seq x y z
N MET A 1 -5.81 16.12 -4.91
CA MET A 1 -5.86 14.90 -4.07
C MET A 1 -7.30 14.64 -3.67
N GLU A 2 -7.78 13.45 -3.86
CA GLU A 2 -9.18 13.14 -3.57
C GLU A 2 -9.34 11.72 -2.99
N TYR A 3 -10.44 11.52 -2.28
CA TYR A 3 -10.84 10.22 -1.76
C TYR A 3 -11.55 9.45 -2.87
N LEU A 4 -11.05 8.25 -3.18
CA LEU A 4 -11.59 7.41 -4.24
C LEU A 4 -12.98 6.92 -3.87
N LYS A 5 -13.90 7.01 -4.83
CA LYS A 5 -15.26 6.46 -4.70
C LYS A 5 -15.36 5.13 -5.43
N GLN A 6 -16.19 4.24 -4.91
CA GLN A 6 -16.45 2.93 -5.51
C GLN A 6 -16.89 3.02 -6.98
N THR A 7 -17.52 4.12 -7.38
CA THR A 7 -17.98 4.34 -8.75
C THR A 7 -16.85 4.65 -9.74
N GLN A 8 -15.66 4.99 -9.26
CA GLN A 8 -14.51 5.35 -10.11
C GLN A 8 -13.73 4.11 -10.56
N GLN A 9 -14.39 3.28 -11.35
CA GLN A 9 -13.92 1.94 -11.74
C GLN A 9 -12.57 1.93 -12.47
N GLN A 10 -12.30 2.96 -13.28
CA GLN A 10 -11.03 3.07 -14.01
C GLN A 10 -9.84 3.14 -13.07
N TYR A 11 -9.95 3.89 -11.98
CA TYR A 11 -8.87 3.99 -11.00
C TYR A 11 -8.75 2.73 -10.14
N LEU A 12 -9.87 2.10 -9.81
CA LEU A 12 -9.87 0.82 -9.10
C LEU A 12 -9.13 -0.27 -9.88
N ASN A 13 -9.38 -0.35 -11.19
CA ASN A 13 -8.66 -1.29 -12.06
C ASN A 13 -7.16 -1.01 -12.07
N GLU A 14 -6.79 0.25 -12.25
CA GLU A 14 -5.39 0.68 -12.31
C GLU A 14 -4.66 0.41 -10.99
N ILE A 15 -5.28 0.70 -9.85
CA ILE A 15 -4.72 0.43 -8.53
C ILE A 15 -4.50 -1.08 -8.34
N ALA A 16 -5.47 -1.91 -8.70
CA ALA A 16 -5.35 -3.35 -8.59
C ALA A 16 -4.21 -3.91 -9.46
N GLU A 17 -4.06 -3.41 -10.67
CA GLU A 17 -2.95 -3.80 -11.55
C GLU A 17 -1.59 -3.38 -10.98
N ILE A 18 -1.46 -2.14 -10.54
CA ILE A 18 -0.21 -1.65 -9.94
C ILE A 18 0.13 -2.47 -8.70
N HIS A 19 -0.84 -2.77 -7.84
CA HIS A 19 -0.62 -3.57 -6.64
C HIS A 19 -0.07 -4.96 -6.98
N GLU A 20 -0.69 -5.65 -7.91
CA GLU A 20 -0.27 -6.98 -8.32
C GLU A 20 1.09 -6.98 -9.00
N GLN A 21 1.39 -5.97 -9.83
CA GLN A 21 2.70 -5.79 -10.45
C GLN A 21 3.80 -5.59 -9.41
N GLN A 22 3.54 -4.79 -8.38
CA GLN A 22 4.52 -4.58 -7.31
C GLN A 22 4.77 -5.83 -6.47
N LEU A 23 3.75 -6.63 -6.20
CA LEU A 23 3.93 -7.93 -5.55
C LEU A 23 4.81 -8.86 -6.40
N ASN A 24 4.61 -8.85 -7.70
CA ASN A 24 5.42 -9.63 -8.65
C ASN A 24 6.89 -9.19 -8.65
N GLU A 25 7.16 -7.90 -8.48
CA GLU A 25 8.52 -7.37 -8.40
C GLU A 25 9.17 -7.63 -7.03
N GLN A 26 8.40 -7.59 -5.94
CA GLN A 26 8.89 -7.74 -4.58
C GLN A 26 9.14 -9.20 -4.18
N TYR A 27 8.36 -10.13 -4.70
CA TYR A 27 8.41 -11.54 -4.34
C TYR A 27 8.77 -12.40 -5.54
N GLU A 28 9.91 -13.09 -5.46
CA GLU A 28 10.52 -13.85 -6.57
C GLU A 28 9.58 -14.88 -7.20
N HIS A 29 8.68 -15.49 -6.41
CA HIS A 29 7.79 -16.56 -6.89
C HIS A 29 6.35 -16.09 -7.08
N TYR A 30 6.07 -14.81 -6.85
CA TYR A 30 4.72 -14.28 -7.05
C TYR A 30 4.49 -14.00 -8.53
N GLN A 31 3.41 -14.56 -9.07
CA GLN A 31 2.95 -14.26 -10.42
C GLN A 31 1.53 -13.77 -10.37
N TYR A 32 1.26 -12.60 -10.92
CA TYR A 32 -0.10 -12.10 -11.00
C TYR A 32 -0.78 -12.58 -12.28
N THR A 33 -2.10 -12.73 -12.21
CA THR A 33 -2.97 -13.17 -13.30
C THR A 33 -4.12 -12.19 -13.45
N THR A 34 -4.90 -12.33 -14.53
CA THR A 34 -6.15 -11.58 -14.69
C THR A 34 -7.08 -11.82 -13.50
N ILE A 35 -7.11 -13.05 -12.97
CA ILE A 35 -7.94 -13.40 -11.81
C ILE A 35 -7.43 -12.72 -10.55
N SER A 36 -6.13 -12.72 -10.29
CA SER A 36 -5.58 -12.07 -9.10
C SER A 36 -5.81 -10.56 -9.09
N VAL A 37 -5.72 -9.91 -10.25
CA VAL A 37 -6.07 -8.49 -10.41
C VAL A 37 -7.55 -8.25 -10.10
N ALA A 38 -8.45 -9.09 -10.64
CA ALA A 38 -9.88 -8.98 -10.40
C ALA A 38 -10.23 -9.17 -8.90
N LEU A 39 -9.60 -10.13 -8.22
CA LEU A 39 -9.79 -10.36 -6.80
C LEU A 39 -9.27 -9.19 -5.96
N ARG A 40 -8.15 -8.60 -6.35
CA ARG A 40 -7.62 -7.41 -5.67
C ARG A 40 -8.56 -6.22 -5.79
N LYS A 41 -9.10 -5.99 -6.99
CA LYS A 41 -10.10 -4.96 -7.22
C LYS A 41 -11.34 -5.17 -6.34
N GLU A 42 -11.87 -6.39 -6.30
CA GLU A 42 -13.02 -6.73 -5.46
C GLU A 42 -12.74 -6.46 -3.97
N MET A 43 -11.55 -6.78 -3.50
CA MET A 43 -11.13 -6.51 -2.13
C MET A 43 -11.20 -5.00 -1.81
N ILE A 44 -10.69 -4.16 -2.70
CA ILE A 44 -10.74 -2.71 -2.54
C ILE A 44 -12.18 -2.20 -2.55
N GLU A 45 -12.97 -2.65 -3.53
CA GLU A 45 -14.38 -2.27 -3.65
C GLU A 45 -15.18 -2.60 -2.38
N ASN A 46 -15.00 -3.82 -1.87
CA ASN A 46 -15.67 -4.25 -0.65
C ASN A 46 -15.27 -3.40 0.56
N GLY A 47 -14.00 -3.07 0.68
CA GLY A 47 -13.51 -2.20 1.74
C GLY A 47 -14.07 -0.78 1.68
N LEU A 48 -14.20 -0.22 0.48
CA LEU A 48 -14.83 1.08 0.28
C LEU A 48 -16.33 1.03 0.59
N MET A 49 -17.01 -0.02 0.14
CA MET A 49 -18.44 -0.20 0.36
C MET A 49 -18.78 -0.35 1.85
N THR A 50 -17.99 -1.10 2.59
CA THR A 50 -18.18 -1.34 4.03
C THR A 50 -17.62 -0.22 4.90
N ASN A 51 -16.98 0.78 4.29
CA ASN A 51 -16.34 1.90 5.00
C ASN A 51 -15.23 1.47 5.97
N THR A 52 -14.60 0.34 5.71
CA THR A 52 -13.42 -0.14 6.43
C THR A 52 -12.11 0.34 5.81
N ASP A 53 -12.15 0.68 4.53
CA ASP A 53 -10.98 1.09 3.77
C ASP A 53 -11.11 2.53 3.28
N VAL A 54 -9.97 3.14 3.03
CA VAL A 54 -9.85 4.41 2.31
C VAL A 54 -8.81 4.25 1.22
N VAL A 55 -9.08 4.85 0.08
CA VAL A 55 -8.09 5.05 -0.98
C VAL A 55 -8.05 6.54 -1.28
N ILE A 56 -6.87 7.10 -1.23
CA ILE A 56 -6.64 8.53 -1.53
C ILE A 56 -5.74 8.58 -2.75
N ILE A 57 -6.17 9.32 -3.76
CA ILE A 57 -5.48 9.40 -5.05
C ILE A 57 -5.05 10.82 -5.37
N GLU A 58 -3.96 10.93 -6.09
CA GLU A 58 -3.50 12.18 -6.68
C GLU A 58 -3.58 12.08 -8.20
N ILE A 59 -4.26 13.04 -8.80
CA ILE A 59 -4.45 13.12 -10.25
C ILE A 59 -3.79 14.38 -10.77
N GLN A 60 -2.96 14.24 -11.80
CA GLN A 60 -2.39 15.35 -12.55
C GLN A 60 -2.52 15.06 -14.04
N GLN A 61 -2.89 16.05 -14.82
CA GLN A 61 -3.09 15.95 -16.27
C GLN A 61 -4.03 14.77 -16.64
N GLN A 62 -5.11 14.60 -15.86
CA GLN A 62 -6.10 13.54 -16.04
C GLN A 62 -5.58 12.12 -15.83
N GLN A 63 -4.41 11.98 -15.20
CA GLN A 63 -3.82 10.69 -14.87
C GLN A 63 -3.62 10.55 -13.37
N MET A 64 -3.88 9.36 -12.85
CA MET A 64 -3.55 9.03 -11.47
C MET A 64 -2.03 8.81 -11.36
N ILE A 65 -1.37 9.69 -10.62
CA ILE A 65 0.09 9.64 -10.44
C ILE A 65 0.52 9.05 -9.11
N ALA A 66 -0.39 8.95 -8.17
CA ALA A 66 -0.08 8.40 -6.85
C ALA A 66 -1.37 7.95 -6.16
N PHE A 67 -1.25 6.99 -5.26
CA PHE A 67 -2.33 6.61 -4.36
C PHE A 67 -1.79 6.00 -3.07
N ILE A 68 -2.65 5.98 -2.05
CA ILE A 68 -2.46 5.22 -0.83
C ILE A 68 -3.77 4.49 -0.51
N TRP A 69 -3.67 3.22 -0.16
CA TRP A 69 -4.78 2.38 0.28
C TRP A 69 -4.53 1.94 1.71
N ALA A 70 -5.47 2.20 2.59
CA ALA A 70 -5.38 1.86 4.00
C ALA A 70 -6.67 1.22 4.49
N ARG A 71 -6.55 0.33 5.47
CA ARG A 71 -7.65 -0.43 6.06
C ARG A 71 -7.69 -0.24 7.57
N TYR A 72 -8.88 -0.04 8.10
CA TYR A 72 -9.11 0.02 9.54
C TYR A 72 -9.50 -1.35 10.10
N LEU A 73 -8.68 -1.87 11.00
CA LEU A 73 -8.96 -3.06 11.78
C LEU A 73 -9.55 -2.64 13.11
N LYS A 74 -10.87 -2.52 13.18
CA LYS A 74 -11.60 -2.03 14.34
C LYS A 74 -11.28 -2.81 15.62
N GLN A 75 -11.17 -4.12 15.50
CA GLN A 75 -10.85 -5.04 16.59
C GLN A 75 -9.54 -4.68 17.31
N TYR A 76 -8.57 -4.14 16.59
CA TYR A 76 -7.25 -3.76 17.10
C TYR A 76 -7.08 -2.24 17.20
N GLN A 77 -8.07 -1.45 16.82
CA GLN A 77 -7.99 0.00 16.68
C GLN A 77 -6.76 0.45 15.88
N LYS A 78 -6.46 -0.27 14.82
CA LYS A 78 -5.24 -0.12 14.02
C LYS A 78 -5.59 0.13 12.57
N ILE A 79 -4.86 1.04 11.93
CA ILE A 79 -4.84 1.21 10.48
C ILE A 79 -3.68 0.41 9.91
N ILE A 80 -3.93 -0.33 8.84
CA ILE A 80 -2.89 -0.97 8.03
C ILE A 80 -2.80 -0.21 6.71
N ILE A 81 -1.61 0.24 6.35
CA ILE A 81 -1.35 0.73 5.00
C ILE A 81 -1.14 -0.49 4.12
N GLU A 82 -2.12 -0.78 3.26
CA GLU A 82 -2.08 -1.92 2.35
C GLU A 82 -1.14 -1.69 1.19
N MET A 83 -1.14 -0.46 0.66
CA MET A 83 -0.25 -0.07 -0.41
C MET A 83 -0.12 1.44 -0.54
N MET A 84 1.06 1.88 -0.95
CA MET A 84 1.30 3.23 -1.40
C MET A 84 2.16 3.21 -2.67
N TYR A 85 1.80 4.06 -3.61
CA TYR A 85 2.48 4.18 -4.90
C TYR A 85 2.60 5.64 -5.30
N VAL A 86 3.76 6.00 -5.82
CA VAL A 86 3.99 7.27 -6.50
C VAL A 86 4.70 6.96 -7.81
N SER A 87 4.14 7.43 -8.91
CA SER A 87 4.72 7.28 -10.24
C SER A 87 6.15 7.83 -10.27
N GLU A 88 7.04 7.16 -10.98
CA GLU A 88 8.48 7.45 -10.98
C GLU A 88 8.80 8.92 -11.26
N ASP A 89 8.14 9.51 -12.26
CA ASP A 89 8.37 10.91 -12.68
C ASP A 89 7.91 11.93 -11.62
N TYR A 90 7.14 11.51 -10.63
CA TYR A 90 6.58 12.38 -9.60
C TYR A 90 7.18 12.13 -8.21
N ARG A 91 8.18 11.29 -8.10
CA ARG A 91 8.87 10.99 -6.84
C ARG A 91 9.74 12.17 -6.38
N ASN A 92 10.08 12.17 -5.10
CA ASN A 92 10.90 13.20 -4.45
C ASN A 92 10.27 14.61 -4.48
N GLN A 93 8.96 14.70 -4.58
CA GLN A 93 8.19 15.96 -4.57
C GLN A 93 7.27 16.09 -3.35
N GLY A 94 7.40 15.20 -2.36
CA GLY A 94 6.63 15.26 -1.13
C GLY A 94 5.23 14.64 -1.22
N ILE A 95 4.86 14.02 -2.32
CA ILE A 95 3.52 13.43 -2.51
C ILE A 95 3.26 12.31 -1.51
N ALA A 96 4.22 11.41 -1.30
CA ALA A 96 4.09 10.31 -0.34
C ALA A 96 3.84 10.81 1.09
N LYS A 97 4.53 11.87 1.49
CA LYS A 97 4.34 12.51 2.79
C LYS A 97 2.92 13.06 2.96
N VAL A 98 2.41 13.73 1.94
CA VAL A 98 1.05 14.28 1.98
C VAL A 98 0.00 13.16 2.04
N LEU A 99 0.15 12.10 1.24
CA LEU A 99 -0.74 10.94 1.28
C LEU A 99 -0.76 10.28 2.65
N LYS A 100 0.39 10.10 3.27
CA LYS A 100 0.47 9.51 4.63
C LYS A 100 -0.19 10.41 5.68
N LYS A 101 -0.05 11.72 5.57
CA LYS A 101 -0.72 12.66 6.47
C LYS A 101 -2.23 12.62 6.32
N GLU A 102 -2.74 12.47 5.09
CA GLU A 102 -4.17 12.31 4.86
C GLU A 102 -4.71 11.02 5.51
N VAL A 103 -3.93 9.94 5.45
CA VAL A 103 -4.30 8.70 6.16
C VAL A 103 -4.32 8.92 7.68
N GLU A 104 -3.42 9.70 8.24
CA GLU A 104 -3.45 10.05 9.66
C GLU A 104 -4.75 10.78 10.04
N ILE A 105 -5.18 11.73 9.22
CA ILE A 105 -6.45 12.45 9.43
C ILE A 105 -7.62 11.46 9.45
N TRP A 106 -7.66 10.57 8.47
CA TRP A 106 -8.68 9.53 8.39
C TRP A 106 -8.62 8.57 9.58
N ALA A 107 -7.41 8.17 9.99
CA ALA A 107 -7.19 7.30 11.14
C ALA A 107 -7.74 7.90 12.43
N HIS A 108 -7.48 9.18 12.68
CA HIS A 108 -8.04 9.91 13.83
C HIS A 108 -9.57 9.93 13.80
N ALA A 109 -10.16 10.19 12.63
CA ALA A 109 -11.61 10.17 12.47
C ALA A 109 -12.24 8.81 12.75
N LYS A 110 -11.50 7.72 12.47
CA LYS A 110 -11.93 6.34 12.79
C LYS A 110 -11.73 5.95 14.25
N GLY A 111 -11.00 6.73 15.03
CA GLY A 111 -10.64 6.38 16.40
C GLY A 111 -9.50 5.38 16.49
N ALA A 112 -8.67 5.28 15.46
CA ALA A 112 -7.50 4.41 15.47
C ALA A 112 -6.42 4.94 16.42
N LEU A 113 -5.70 4.03 17.04
CA LEU A 113 -4.61 4.35 17.98
C LEU A 113 -3.23 4.15 17.33
N GLU A 114 -3.16 3.45 16.22
CA GLU A 114 -1.91 3.07 15.58
C GLU A 114 -2.06 2.96 14.07
N ILE A 115 -0.99 3.28 13.34
CA ILE A 115 -0.89 3.03 11.90
C ILE A 115 0.33 2.14 11.68
N GLU A 116 0.13 1.03 11.00
CA GLU A 116 1.18 0.08 10.63
C GLU A 116 1.48 0.19 9.13
N SER A 117 2.77 0.22 8.80
CA SER A 117 3.26 0.25 7.43
C SER A 117 4.35 -0.81 7.27
N THR A 118 4.15 -1.77 6.36
CA THR A 118 5.18 -2.74 6.03
C THR A 118 6.09 -2.18 4.95
N VAL A 119 7.39 -2.17 5.21
CA VAL A 119 8.40 -1.64 4.30
C VAL A 119 9.44 -2.72 4.03
N VAL A 120 9.69 -3.03 2.75
CA VAL A 120 10.76 -3.95 2.38
C VAL A 120 12.12 -3.37 2.80
N ASN A 121 13.01 -4.22 3.27
CA ASN A 121 14.25 -3.81 3.94
C ASN A 121 15.14 -2.88 3.11
N HIS A 122 15.16 -3.03 1.80
CA HIS A 122 15.99 -2.21 0.91
C HIS A 122 15.35 -0.86 0.52
N ASN A 123 14.10 -0.61 0.88
CA ASN A 123 13.43 0.66 0.60
C ASN A 123 13.79 1.71 1.66
N ASN A 124 15.00 2.25 1.56
CA ASN A 124 15.51 3.22 2.53
C ASN A 124 14.75 4.54 2.48
N ALA A 125 14.32 4.97 1.30
CA ALA A 125 13.54 6.21 1.14
C ALA A 125 12.25 6.17 1.95
N MET A 126 11.53 5.03 1.92
CA MET A 126 10.30 4.86 2.69
C MET A 126 10.57 4.75 4.19
N LYS A 127 11.63 4.04 4.59
CA LYS A 127 12.03 3.98 6.01
C LYS A 127 12.33 5.39 6.54
N ASP A 128 13.11 6.17 5.81
CA ASP A 128 13.47 7.54 6.21
C ASP A 128 12.24 8.44 6.33
N LEU A 129 11.31 8.34 5.38
CA LEU A 129 10.05 9.07 5.46
C LEU A 129 9.24 8.66 6.68
N ASN A 130 9.11 7.37 6.93
CA ASN A 130 8.38 6.85 8.08
C ASN A 130 8.99 7.35 9.40
N PHE A 131 10.31 7.30 9.55
CA PHE A 131 10.98 7.84 10.73
C PHE A 131 10.70 9.33 10.93
N LYS A 132 10.73 10.12 9.86
CA LYS A 132 10.41 11.56 9.92
C LYS A 132 8.95 11.81 10.33
N LEU A 133 8.06 10.88 10.02
CA LEU A 133 6.65 10.97 10.39
C LEU A 133 6.34 10.36 11.78
N GLY A 134 7.36 9.90 12.50
CA GLY A 134 7.20 9.37 13.85
C GLY A 134 6.96 7.88 13.94
N TYR A 135 7.10 7.13 12.83
CA TYR A 135 7.05 5.68 12.86
C TYR A 135 8.33 5.13 13.50
N HIS A 136 8.20 3.98 14.16
CA HIS A 136 9.34 3.20 14.64
C HIS A 136 9.22 1.76 14.17
N ILE A 137 10.33 1.04 14.15
CA ILE A 137 10.33 -0.37 13.76
C ILE A 137 9.72 -1.18 14.89
N SER A 138 8.65 -1.93 14.59
CA SER A 138 7.97 -2.79 15.56
C SER A 138 8.36 -4.26 15.41
N THR A 139 8.52 -4.74 14.19
CA THR A 139 8.88 -6.12 13.88
C THR A 139 9.88 -6.17 12.75
N VAL A 140 10.67 -7.24 12.73
CA VAL A 140 11.63 -7.52 11.66
C VAL A 140 11.43 -8.97 11.20
N THR A 141 11.28 -9.18 9.90
CA THR A 141 11.24 -10.51 9.31
C THR A 141 12.62 -10.83 8.73
N MET A 142 13.18 -11.95 9.13
CA MET A 142 14.50 -12.42 8.69
C MET A 142 14.34 -13.72 7.94
N ASN A 143 14.96 -13.82 6.77
CA ASN A 143 14.87 -15.01 5.92
C ASN A 143 16.26 -15.59 5.70
N LYS A 144 16.32 -16.93 5.64
CA LYS A 144 17.51 -17.66 5.23
C LYS A 144 17.14 -18.54 4.03
N ARG A 145 17.81 -18.33 2.90
CA ARG A 145 17.64 -19.21 1.76
C ARG A 145 18.40 -20.51 2.01
N LEU A 146 17.72 -21.65 1.81
CA LEU A 146 18.37 -22.96 1.89
C LEU A 146 18.83 -23.35 0.48
N ILE A 147 20.15 -23.45 0.31
CA ILE A 147 20.76 -23.94 -0.93
C ILE A 147 20.94 -25.44 -0.77
N ILE A 148 20.23 -26.22 -1.60
CA ILE A 148 20.46 -27.68 -1.67
C ILE A 148 21.57 -27.88 -2.68
N ASN A 149 22.79 -28.20 -2.20
CA ASN A 149 23.86 -28.65 -3.05
C ASN A 149 23.58 -30.14 -3.38
N ASN A 150 23.55 -30.46 -4.67
CA ASN A 150 23.36 -31.83 -5.12
C ASN A 150 24.49 -32.77 -4.64
N GLU A 151 25.54 -32.27 -4.01
CA GLU A 151 26.65 -33.00 -3.44
C GLU A 151 26.36 -33.53 -2.02
N ASP A 152 25.27 -33.07 -1.38
CA ASP A 152 24.86 -33.45 -0.03
C ASP A 152 23.79 -34.57 -0.01
N ILE A 153 23.55 -35.19 -1.15
CA ILE A 153 22.59 -36.28 -1.27
C ILE A 153 23.32 -37.63 -1.21
#